data_16ab4af745dbd0f3821b0b2bd542afdb
#
_entry.id   16ab4af745dbd0f3821b0b2bd542afdb
#
_cell.length_a   1.000
_cell.length_b   1.000
_cell.length_c   1.000
_cell.angle_alpha   90.00
_cell.angle_beta   90.00
_cell.angle_gamma   90.00
#
_symmetry.space_group_name_H-M   'P 1'
#
loop_
_entity.id
_entity.type
_entity.pdbx_description
1 polymer ?
#
loop_
_entity_poly.entity_id
_entity_poly.type
_entity_poly.pdbx_seq_one_letter_code
_entity_poly.pdbx_strand_id
1 'polypeptide(L)'
;TDDQIDIRIAGADDFQFTANTFTAQSGSTITTPTLGVITAHDLGAGIHVRTSDTGGSVSANSDELVLEGDGNAGLTLLSKNDSVGQISFGDGDATQPGIIQYAHGTNRLEFYTNGTKHMQINSDADVEISAGNLLFKTASKGVYLGTTSAVAANLLDDYEEGTFTPTLVAAGGSGTIAYSFQAGRYIKIGSLCYVSIRLITTSTSSRSGNASIAGLPFTANAANSSEAYLGHGGGFTITAGTNVSGHTGNGSATITLYNWDVATGASIMQISEWTNDGDAMLNMVYDI
;
A
#
# COMPACT_ATOMS: atom_id res chain seq x y z
N THR A 1 -28.62 -34.09 -55.52
CA THR A 1 -29.67 -33.67 -54.59
C THR A 1 -29.17 -32.41 -53.96
N ASP A 2 -29.83 -31.32 -54.27
CA ASP A 2 -29.51 -30.04 -53.72
C ASP A 2 -30.22 -29.94 -52.34
N ASP A 3 -29.48 -29.99 -51.28
CA ASP A 3 -30.00 -29.88 -49.91
C ASP A 3 -30.15 -28.38 -49.47
N GLN A 4 -30.21 -27.47 -50.46
CA GLN A 4 -30.30 -26.04 -50.25
C GLN A 4 -31.77 -25.59 -50.47
N ILE A 5 -32.23 -24.74 -49.54
CA ILE A 5 -33.49 -24.00 -49.67
C ILE A 5 -33.12 -22.52 -49.81
N ASP A 6 -33.45 -21.91 -50.96
CA ASP A 6 -33.24 -20.50 -51.22
C ASP A 6 -34.60 -19.78 -51.12
N ILE A 7 -34.63 -18.72 -50.34
CA ILE A 7 -35.77 -17.79 -50.28
C ILE A 7 -35.37 -16.55 -51.07
N ARG A 8 -36.05 -16.30 -52.18
CA ARG A 8 -35.78 -15.15 -53.07
C ARG A 8 -36.88 -14.12 -53.02
N ILE A 9 -36.46 -12.89 -52.82
CA ILE A 9 -37.34 -11.71 -52.94
C ILE A 9 -36.72 -10.77 -53.94
N ALA A 10 -37.49 -10.29 -54.92
CA ALA A 10 -37.02 -9.42 -55.99
C ALA A 10 -35.84 -10.01 -56.83
N GLY A 11 -35.76 -11.35 -56.97
CA GLY A 11 -34.82 -12.00 -57.84
C GLY A 11 -33.42 -12.24 -57.28
N ALA A 12 -33.17 -11.95 -56.05
CA ALA A 12 -31.95 -12.24 -55.29
C ALA A 12 -32.21 -13.24 -54.15
N ASP A 13 -31.17 -13.99 -53.75
CA ASP A 13 -31.25 -14.89 -52.60
C ASP A 13 -31.03 -14.04 -51.34
N ASP A 14 -32.06 -13.89 -50.48
CA ASP A 14 -31.96 -13.13 -49.25
C ASP A 14 -31.54 -14.01 -48.06
N PHE A 15 -32.02 -15.27 -48.04
CA PHE A 15 -31.70 -16.26 -47.02
C PHE A 15 -31.43 -17.62 -47.67
N GLN A 16 -30.42 -18.31 -47.14
CA GLN A 16 -30.01 -19.61 -47.65
C GLN A 16 -29.94 -20.62 -46.50
N PHE A 17 -30.54 -21.79 -46.72
CA PHE A 17 -30.41 -22.94 -45.84
C PHE A 17 -29.60 -24.01 -46.57
N THR A 18 -28.47 -24.35 -46.09
CA THR A 18 -27.67 -25.51 -46.53
C THR A 18 -27.56 -26.50 -45.37
N ALA A 19 -26.97 -27.68 -45.60
CA ALA A 19 -26.76 -28.62 -44.50
C ALA A 19 -25.98 -27.90 -43.34
N ASN A 20 -26.61 -27.82 -42.16
CA ASN A 20 -26.06 -27.22 -40.92
C ASN A 20 -25.83 -25.71 -40.95
N THR A 21 -26.32 -24.95 -41.95
CA THR A 21 -26.08 -23.52 -42.04
C THR A 21 -27.33 -22.75 -42.43
N PHE A 22 -27.60 -21.65 -41.68
CA PHE A 22 -28.53 -20.62 -42.09
C PHE A 22 -27.75 -19.33 -42.37
N THR A 23 -27.78 -18.83 -43.57
CA THR A 23 -27.02 -17.66 -44.00
C THR A 23 -27.96 -16.54 -44.46
N ALA A 24 -27.81 -15.33 -43.89
CA ALA A 24 -28.30 -14.12 -44.50
C ALA A 24 -27.28 -13.66 -45.54
N GLN A 25 -27.72 -13.46 -46.79
CA GLN A 25 -26.84 -13.04 -47.87
C GLN A 25 -26.45 -11.56 -47.73
N SER A 26 -25.44 -11.12 -48.49
CA SER A 26 -24.94 -9.74 -48.44
C SER A 26 -26.08 -8.73 -48.68
N GLY A 27 -26.27 -7.80 -47.78
CA GLY A 27 -27.33 -6.81 -47.81
C GLY A 27 -28.64 -7.20 -47.10
N SER A 28 -28.78 -8.46 -46.69
CA SER A 28 -29.93 -8.95 -45.92
C SER A 28 -29.69 -8.77 -44.44
N THR A 29 -30.76 -8.52 -43.68
CA THR A 29 -30.73 -8.33 -42.22
C THR A 29 -31.64 -9.34 -41.52
N ILE A 30 -31.12 -10.07 -40.55
CA ILE A 30 -31.94 -10.86 -39.64
C ILE A 30 -32.39 -9.95 -38.49
N THR A 31 -33.68 -9.53 -38.49
CA THR A 31 -34.24 -8.77 -37.41
C THR A 31 -35.12 -9.66 -36.54
N THR A 32 -34.72 -9.86 -35.31
CA THR A 32 -35.52 -10.61 -34.32
C THR A 32 -35.74 -9.73 -33.09
N PRO A 33 -36.90 -9.80 -32.44
CA PRO A 33 -37.13 -9.12 -31.16
C PRO A 33 -36.19 -9.59 -30.04
N THR A 34 -35.74 -10.84 -30.15
CA THR A 34 -34.78 -11.46 -29.24
C THR A 34 -33.91 -12.42 -30.06
N LEU A 35 -32.58 -12.25 -29.98
CA LEU A 35 -31.66 -13.29 -30.49
C LEU A 35 -31.64 -14.41 -29.45
N GLY A 36 -32.01 -15.61 -29.84
CA GLY A 36 -31.95 -16.79 -29.00
C GLY A 36 -30.51 -17.19 -28.61
N VAL A 37 -30.40 -18.12 -27.69
CA VAL A 37 -29.09 -18.63 -27.23
C VAL A 37 -28.34 -19.26 -28.40
N ILE A 38 -27.12 -18.81 -28.64
CA ILE A 38 -26.16 -19.48 -29.54
C ILE A 38 -25.44 -20.49 -28.65
N THR A 39 -25.62 -21.78 -28.95
CA THR A 39 -25.16 -22.88 -28.08
C THR A 39 -23.85 -23.53 -28.50
N ALA A 40 -23.33 -23.25 -29.69
CA ALA A 40 -22.05 -23.77 -30.11
C ALA A 40 -21.39 -22.90 -31.18
N HIS A 41 -20.09 -22.75 -31.09
CA HIS A 41 -19.24 -22.14 -32.09
C HIS A 41 -17.88 -22.89 -32.12
N ASP A 42 -16.96 -22.49 -33.00
CA ASP A 42 -15.71 -23.21 -33.27
C ASP A 42 -14.69 -23.18 -32.10
N LEU A 43 -14.83 -22.26 -31.11
CA LEU A 43 -13.94 -22.16 -29.95
C LEU A 43 -14.57 -22.59 -28.63
N GLY A 44 -15.83 -23.07 -28.60
CA GLY A 44 -16.51 -23.47 -27.37
C GLY A 44 -18.02 -23.19 -27.44
N ALA A 45 -18.62 -22.75 -26.31
CA ALA A 45 -20.04 -22.36 -26.19
C ALA A 45 -20.17 -20.84 -26.06
N GLY A 46 -21.19 -20.23 -26.67
CA GLY A 46 -21.51 -18.82 -26.54
C GLY A 46 -21.49 -18.03 -27.84
N ILE A 47 -21.14 -16.76 -27.79
CA ILE A 47 -21.10 -15.85 -28.94
C ILE A 47 -19.65 -15.60 -29.34
N HIS A 48 -19.30 -16.01 -30.58
CA HIS A 48 -18.00 -15.72 -31.17
C HIS A 48 -18.16 -14.70 -32.31
N VAL A 49 -17.63 -13.50 -32.11
CA VAL A 49 -17.52 -12.43 -33.11
C VAL A 49 -16.10 -12.43 -33.64
N ARG A 50 -15.89 -12.89 -34.85
CA ARG A 50 -14.58 -13.04 -35.48
C ARG A 50 -14.50 -12.24 -36.76
N THR A 51 -13.51 -11.36 -36.89
CA THR A 51 -13.17 -10.65 -38.14
C THR A 51 -12.03 -11.35 -38.89
N SER A 52 -11.16 -12.04 -38.18
CA SER A 52 -10.06 -12.86 -38.72
C SER A 52 -9.62 -13.87 -37.67
N ASP A 53 -9.00 -14.98 -38.16
CA ASP A 53 -8.51 -16.06 -37.30
C ASP A 53 -7.11 -15.76 -36.78
N THR A 54 -6.95 -15.74 -35.45
CA THR A 54 -5.65 -15.56 -34.79
C THR A 54 -4.90 -16.87 -34.59
N GLY A 55 -5.54 -18.04 -34.81
CA GLY A 55 -5.01 -19.35 -34.45
C GLY A 55 -4.90 -19.57 -32.93
N GLY A 56 -5.52 -18.73 -32.13
CA GLY A 56 -5.52 -18.81 -30.65
C GLY A 56 -6.54 -19.84 -30.14
N SER A 57 -6.43 -20.13 -28.83
CA SER A 57 -7.39 -20.94 -28.08
C SER A 57 -8.01 -20.12 -26.96
N VAL A 58 -9.25 -20.45 -26.61
CA VAL A 58 -10.01 -19.77 -25.55
C VAL A 58 -10.07 -20.65 -24.29
N SER A 59 -10.05 -20.03 -23.11
CA SER A 59 -10.26 -20.75 -21.86
C SER A 59 -11.73 -21.14 -21.71
N ALA A 60 -12.01 -22.38 -21.33
CA ALA A 60 -13.36 -22.86 -21.05
C ALA A 60 -14.07 -22.13 -19.87
N ASN A 61 -13.36 -21.29 -19.14
CA ASN A 61 -13.93 -20.46 -18.07
C ASN A 61 -14.27 -19.03 -18.53
N SER A 62 -14.14 -18.73 -19.84
CA SER A 62 -14.37 -17.37 -20.38
C SER A 62 -14.64 -17.42 -21.90
N ASP A 63 -15.48 -18.37 -22.34
CA ASP A 63 -15.79 -18.63 -23.76
C ASP A 63 -17.23 -18.25 -24.16
N GLU A 64 -18.04 -17.69 -23.24
CA GLU A 64 -19.41 -17.28 -23.54
C GLU A 64 -19.50 -16.08 -24.50
N LEU A 65 -18.50 -15.19 -24.51
CA LEU A 65 -18.36 -14.11 -25.47
C LEU A 65 -16.90 -13.97 -25.91
N VAL A 66 -16.63 -14.36 -27.14
CA VAL A 66 -15.30 -14.25 -27.74
C VAL A 66 -15.32 -13.18 -28.84
N LEU A 67 -14.39 -12.22 -28.74
CA LEU A 67 -14.13 -11.20 -29.77
C LEU A 67 -12.74 -11.45 -30.34
N GLU A 68 -12.65 -11.85 -31.62
CA GLU A 68 -11.41 -12.26 -32.25
C GLU A 68 -11.10 -11.43 -33.50
N GLY A 69 -9.86 -11.04 -33.66
CA GLY A 69 -9.33 -10.35 -34.84
C GLY A 69 -7.80 -10.35 -34.82
N ASP A 70 -7.15 -10.46 -35.98
CA ASP A 70 -5.69 -10.45 -36.13
C ASP A 70 -5.03 -9.07 -35.92
N GLY A 71 -5.84 -8.05 -35.70
CA GLY A 71 -5.45 -6.71 -35.26
C GLY A 71 -5.98 -6.38 -33.88
N ASN A 72 -6.41 -5.14 -33.67
CA ASN A 72 -7.06 -4.74 -32.41
C ASN A 72 -8.48 -5.32 -32.33
N ALA A 73 -8.75 -6.12 -31.31
CA ALA A 73 -10.11 -6.55 -30.96
C ALA A 73 -10.66 -5.65 -29.85
N GLY A 74 -11.96 -5.31 -29.90
CA GLY A 74 -12.53 -4.36 -28.96
C GLY A 74 -14.02 -4.53 -28.71
N LEU A 75 -14.44 -4.16 -27.50
CA LEU A 75 -15.82 -3.99 -27.08
C LEU A 75 -16.08 -2.52 -26.77
N THR A 76 -17.11 -1.93 -27.39
CA THR A 76 -17.55 -0.58 -27.07
C THR A 76 -18.91 -0.62 -26.38
N LEU A 77 -18.99 -0.06 -25.17
CA LEU A 77 -20.23 0.16 -24.44
C LEU A 77 -20.65 1.62 -24.63
N LEU A 78 -21.66 1.87 -25.48
CA LEU A 78 -22.17 3.21 -25.74
C LEU A 78 -23.32 3.53 -24.79
N SER A 79 -23.19 4.61 -24.05
CA SER A 79 -24.23 5.16 -23.20
C SER A 79 -24.34 6.67 -23.39
N LYS A 80 -25.41 7.28 -22.85
CA LYS A 80 -25.65 8.70 -22.92
C LYS A 80 -24.62 9.51 -22.14
N ASN A 81 -24.38 10.77 -22.50
CA ASN A 81 -23.35 11.64 -21.88
C ASN A 81 -23.53 11.88 -20.38
N ASP A 82 -24.72 11.63 -19.83
CA ASP A 82 -25.07 11.77 -18.41
C ASP A 82 -25.29 10.41 -17.71
N SER A 83 -24.96 9.32 -18.37
CA SER A 83 -25.19 7.94 -17.92
C SER A 83 -23.87 7.20 -17.68
N VAL A 84 -23.94 5.91 -17.38
CA VAL A 84 -22.76 5.05 -17.16
C VAL A 84 -22.69 3.95 -18.20
N GLY A 85 -21.50 3.65 -18.69
CA GLY A 85 -21.16 2.39 -19.37
C GLY A 85 -20.50 1.46 -18.35
N GLN A 86 -20.98 0.20 -18.21
CA GLN A 86 -20.48 -0.66 -17.15
C GLN A 86 -20.38 -2.12 -17.56
N ILE A 87 -19.43 -2.83 -16.89
CA ILE A 87 -19.35 -4.30 -16.84
C ILE A 87 -19.72 -4.70 -15.41
N SER A 88 -20.76 -5.53 -15.26
CA SER A 88 -21.25 -5.98 -13.96
C SER A 88 -20.93 -7.45 -13.77
N PHE A 89 -20.53 -7.81 -12.58
CA PHE A 89 -20.35 -9.18 -12.10
C PHE A 89 -21.48 -9.50 -11.15
N GLY A 90 -22.24 -10.56 -11.43
CA GLY A 90 -23.37 -10.99 -10.62
C GLY A 90 -23.26 -12.46 -10.22
N ASP A 91 -24.08 -12.87 -9.29
CA ASP A 91 -24.25 -14.26 -8.86
C ASP A 91 -25.73 -14.57 -8.56
N GLY A 92 -26.03 -15.71 -7.93
CA GLY A 92 -27.39 -16.11 -7.61
C GLY A 92 -28.05 -15.26 -6.51
N ASP A 93 -27.29 -14.57 -5.69
CA ASP A 93 -27.75 -13.80 -4.54
C ASP A 93 -27.80 -12.30 -4.83
N ALA A 94 -26.92 -11.79 -5.71
CA ALA A 94 -26.82 -10.37 -6.04
C ALA A 94 -26.54 -10.12 -7.52
N THR A 95 -27.22 -9.15 -8.10
CA THR A 95 -27.07 -8.83 -9.52
C THR A 95 -25.83 -8.04 -9.87
N GLN A 96 -25.25 -7.28 -8.93
CA GLN A 96 -24.11 -6.40 -9.14
C GLN A 96 -23.17 -6.33 -7.92
N PRO A 97 -22.64 -7.44 -7.40
CA PRO A 97 -21.65 -7.39 -6.34
C PRO A 97 -20.30 -6.80 -6.77
N GLY A 98 -19.98 -6.85 -8.07
CA GLY A 98 -18.80 -6.22 -8.66
C GLY A 98 -19.14 -5.38 -9.88
N ILE A 99 -18.53 -4.19 -10.01
CA ILE A 99 -18.75 -3.29 -11.18
C ILE A 99 -17.43 -2.63 -11.57
N ILE A 100 -17.18 -2.59 -12.88
CA ILE A 100 -16.24 -1.67 -13.51
C ILE A 100 -17.08 -0.75 -14.39
N GLN A 101 -17.07 0.57 -14.12
CA GLN A 101 -17.89 1.50 -14.87
C GLN A 101 -17.17 2.79 -15.24
N TYR A 102 -17.61 3.40 -16.34
CA TYR A 102 -17.26 4.76 -16.71
C TYR A 102 -18.48 5.66 -16.56
N ALA A 103 -18.40 6.65 -15.68
CA ALA A 103 -19.45 7.62 -15.42
C ALA A 103 -19.26 8.86 -16.30
N HIS A 104 -19.99 8.96 -17.41
CA HIS A 104 -19.83 10.05 -18.39
C HIS A 104 -20.12 11.42 -17.78
N GLY A 105 -21.15 11.55 -16.95
CA GLY A 105 -21.54 12.84 -16.35
C GLY A 105 -20.49 13.44 -15.42
N THR A 106 -19.58 12.65 -14.88
CA THR A 106 -18.51 13.08 -13.97
C THR A 106 -17.10 12.76 -14.49
N ASN A 107 -17.01 12.15 -15.67
CA ASN A 107 -15.75 11.77 -16.34
C ASN A 107 -14.83 10.92 -15.43
N ARG A 108 -15.35 9.79 -14.88
CA ARG A 108 -14.65 8.93 -13.93
C ARG A 108 -14.69 7.48 -14.35
N LEU A 109 -13.55 6.79 -14.21
CA LEU A 109 -13.48 5.32 -14.26
C LEU A 109 -13.48 4.80 -12.82
N GLU A 110 -14.47 3.96 -12.48
CA GLU A 110 -14.79 3.57 -11.10
C GLU A 110 -14.85 2.05 -10.93
N PHE A 111 -14.40 1.57 -9.75
CA PHE A 111 -14.36 0.16 -9.36
C PHE A 111 -15.13 -0.04 -8.07
N TYR A 112 -16.10 -0.97 -8.10
CA TYR A 112 -16.99 -1.28 -6.98
C TYR A 112 -16.89 -2.75 -6.59
N THR A 113 -17.01 -3.03 -5.30
CA THR A 113 -17.35 -4.34 -4.77
C THR A 113 -18.38 -4.18 -3.64
N ASN A 114 -19.31 -5.13 -3.57
CA ASN A 114 -20.38 -5.12 -2.56
C ASN A 114 -21.14 -3.79 -2.47
N GLY A 115 -21.47 -3.21 -3.63
CA GLY A 115 -22.20 -1.94 -3.75
C GLY A 115 -21.41 -0.69 -3.35
N THR A 116 -20.15 -0.82 -2.95
CA THR A 116 -19.30 0.29 -2.50
C THR A 116 -18.21 0.58 -3.52
N LYS A 117 -18.00 1.87 -3.84
CA LYS A 117 -16.87 2.32 -4.64
C LYS A 117 -15.60 2.29 -3.79
N HIS A 118 -14.58 1.58 -4.28
CA HIS A 118 -13.30 1.45 -3.59
C HIS A 118 -12.17 2.24 -4.25
N MET A 119 -12.18 2.33 -5.58
CA MET A 119 -11.14 3.02 -6.34
C MET A 119 -11.75 3.78 -7.53
N GLN A 120 -11.13 4.89 -7.90
CA GLN A 120 -11.48 5.60 -9.16
C GLN A 120 -10.26 6.29 -9.76
N ILE A 121 -10.34 6.57 -11.07
CA ILE A 121 -9.55 7.60 -11.75
C ILE A 121 -10.53 8.74 -12.01
N ASN A 122 -10.28 9.92 -11.43
CA ASN A 122 -11.16 11.07 -11.54
C ASN A 122 -10.90 11.91 -12.81
N SER A 123 -11.67 12.99 -12.98
CA SER A 123 -11.56 13.92 -14.14
C SER A 123 -10.20 14.64 -14.23
N ASP A 124 -9.49 14.76 -13.12
CA ASP A 124 -8.18 15.41 -13.02
C ASP A 124 -7.02 14.43 -13.19
N ALA A 125 -7.34 13.17 -13.54
CA ALA A 125 -6.43 12.04 -13.72
C ALA A 125 -5.78 11.52 -12.42
N ASP A 126 -6.31 11.86 -11.25
CA ASP A 126 -5.85 11.32 -9.99
C ASP A 126 -6.45 9.92 -9.75
N VAL A 127 -5.64 9.03 -9.16
CA VAL A 127 -6.09 7.73 -8.66
C VAL A 127 -6.49 7.90 -7.19
N GLU A 128 -7.76 7.68 -6.89
CA GLU A 128 -8.33 7.80 -5.55
C GLU A 128 -8.71 6.42 -4.99
N ILE A 129 -8.31 6.13 -3.76
CA ILE A 129 -8.82 5.00 -2.97
C ILE A 129 -9.92 5.55 -2.06
N SER A 130 -11.18 5.29 -2.42
CA SER A 130 -12.36 5.85 -1.74
C SER A 130 -12.75 5.08 -0.48
N ALA A 131 -12.45 3.77 -0.43
CA ALA A 131 -12.72 2.92 0.73
C ALA A 131 -11.69 1.80 0.82
N GLY A 132 -11.14 1.58 2.00
CA GLY A 132 -10.05 0.63 2.23
C GLY A 132 -8.66 1.25 2.15
N ASN A 133 -7.64 0.42 2.08
CA ASN A 133 -6.24 0.81 2.05
C ASN A 133 -5.55 0.28 0.78
N LEU A 134 -4.50 0.96 0.34
CA LEU A 134 -3.57 0.43 -0.64
C LEU A 134 -2.54 -0.45 0.09
N LEU A 135 -2.59 -1.76 -0.13
CA LEU A 135 -1.72 -2.74 0.53
C LEU A 135 -0.78 -3.41 -0.47
N PHE A 136 0.52 -3.26 -0.25
CA PHE A 136 1.56 -4.01 -0.96
C PHE A 136 1.88 -5.28 -0.17
N LYS A 137 1.38 -6.45 -0.62
CA LYS A 137 1.48 -7.73 0.12
C LYS A 137 2.85 -8.41 0.04
N THR A 138 3.74 -7.91 -0.78
CA THR A 138 5.09 -8.47 -0.96
C THR A 138 6.11 -7.52 -0.34
N ALA A 139 7.05 -8.05 0.44
CA ALA A 139 8.14 -7.27 1.00
C ALA A 139 8.94 -6.52 -0.07
N SER A 140 9.47 -5.37 0.27
CA SER A 140 10.22 -4.48 -0.64
C SER A 140 9.41 -4.02 -1.87
N LYS A 141 8.09 -3.89 -1.70
CA LYS A 141 7.18 -3.26 -2.65
C LYS A 141 6.52 -2.06 -2.01
N GLY A 142 6.44 -0.96 -2.75
CA GLY A 142 5.89 0.30 -2.27
C GLY A 142 5.68 1.29 -3.42
N VAL A 143 5.76 2.57 -3.13
CA VAL A 143 5.52 3.65 -4.07
C VAL A 143 6.85 4.30 -4.46
N TYR A 144 7.11 4.45 -5.76
CA TYR A 144 8.23 5.24 -6.25
C TYR A 144 7.84 6.71 -6.32
N LEU A 145 8.60 7.58 -5.67
CA LEU A 145 8.32 9.01 -5.61
C LEU A 145 9.43 9.80 -6.31
N GLY A 146 9.02 10.80 -7.12
CA GLY A 146 9.96 11.73 -7.77
C GLY A 146 10.84 11.10 -8.86
N THR A 147 10.41 10.01 -9.49
CA THR A 147 11.18 9.30 -10.53
C THR A 147 10.25 8.79 -11.65
N THR A 148 10.78 8.64 -12.84
CA THR A 148 10.10 8.04 -14.01
C THR A 148 10.46 6.56 -14.22
N SER A 149 11.31 5.99 -13.38
CA SER A 149 11.75 4.58 -13.45
C SER A 149 11.87 3.98 -12.04
N ALA A 150 11.84 2.66 -11.94
CA ALA A 150 11.96 1.93 -10.67
C ALA A 150 13.41 1.99 -10.15
N VAL A 151 13.74 3.07 -9.44
CA VAL A 151 15.05 3.29 -8.80
C VAL A 151 14.92 3.05 -7.30
N ALA A 152 15.70 2.13 -6.75
CA ALA A 152 15.60 1.71 -5.34
C ALA A 152 15.67 2.87 -4.34
N ALA A 153 16.49 3.89 -4.62
CA ALA A 153 16.61 5.08 -3.76
C ALA A 153 15.33 5.94 -3.67
N ASN A 154 14.37 5.76 -4.58
CA ASN A 154 13.11 6.49 -4.61
C ASN A 154 11.92 5.62 -4.17
N LEU A 155 12.17 4.40 -3.72
CA LEU A 155 11.13 3.48 -3.25
C LEU A 155 10.79 3.79 -1.79
N LEU A 156 9.53 4.15 -1.53
CA LEU A 156 8.96 4.20 -0.19
C LEU A 156 8.26 2.86 0.07
N ASP A 157 8.95 1.96 0.75
CA ASP A 157 8.49 0.59 1.07
C ASP A 157 8.60 0.23 2.55
N ASP A 158 9.19 1.11 3.35
CA ASP A 158 9.48 0.86 4.76
C ASP A 158 9.07 2.06 5.61
N TYR A 159 7.81 2.03 6.07
CA TYR A 159 7.25 2.94 7.07
C TYR A 159 6.75 2.12 8.24
N GLU A 160 7.16 2.49 9.44
CA GLU A 160 6.72 1.86 10.67
C GLU A 160 6.59 2.89 11.79
N GLU A 161 5.57 2.78 12.60
CA GLU A 161 5.43 3.55 13.84
C GLU A 161 5.02 2.64 14.99
N GLY A 162 5.43 3.01 16.19
CA GLY A 162 5.10 2.20 17.35
C GLY A 162 5.54 2.82 18.67
N THR A 163 5.47 1.98 19.69
CA THR A 163 5.90 2.31 21.06
C THR A 163 6.94 1.32 21.54
N PHE A 164 7.78 1.78 22.48
CA PHE A 164 8.77 0.95 23.15
C PHE A 164 8.91 1.38 24.60
N THR A 165 9.57 0.56 25.42
CA THR A 165 9.80 0.86 26.84
C THR A 165 11.26 1.21 27.04
N PRO A 166 11.62 2.51 27.16
CA PRO A 166 12.97 2.92 27.46
C PRO A 166 13.32 2.56 28.91
N THR A 167 14.58 2.21 29.17
CA THR A 167 15.08 1.90 30.50
C THR A 167 16.36 2.69 30.79
N LEU A 168 16.45 3.29 31.98
CA LEU A 168 17.69 3.84 32.46
C LEU A 168 18.62 2.67 32.86
N VAL A 169 19.85 2.69 32.39
CA VAL A 169 20.87 1.68 32.67
C VAL A 169 22.07 2.36 33.32
N ALA A 170 22.62 1.72 34.34
CA ALA A 170 23.86 2.10 34.96
C ALA A 170 24.92 1.02 34.73
N ALA A 171 26.14 1.42 34.45
CA ALA A 171 27.23 0.49 34.12
C ALA A 171 27.61 -0.47 35.25
N GLY A 172 27.27 -0.15 36.49
CA GLY A 172 27.62 -0.95 37.67
C GLY A 172 26.58 -0.92 38.78
N GLY A 173 26.91 -1.56 39.92
CA GLY A 173 26.01 -1.70 41.06
C GLY A 173 25.01 -2.86 40.90
N SER A 174 24.34 -3.22 42.00
CA SER A 174 23.45 -4.37 42.09
C SER A 174 21.98 -4.02 42.32
N GLY A 175 21.66 -2.74 42.51
CA GLY A 175 20.30 -2.25 42.77
C GLY A 175 19.42 -2.27 41.54
N THR A 176 18.11 -2.16 41.77
CA THR A 176 17.10 -2.07 40.71
C THR A 176 16.69 -0.62 40.55
N ILE A 177 16.60 -0.15 39.31
CA ILE A 177 16.00 1.15 38.98
C ILE A 177 14.48 0.97 38.95
N ALA A 178 13.76 1.79 39.70
CA ALA A 178 12.32 1.82 39.72
C ALA A 178 11.78 3.08 39.03
N TYR A 179 10.61 2.96 38.41
CA TYR A 179 10.02 4.01 37.59
C TYR A 179 8.59 4.34 38.03
N SER A 180 8.22 5.59 37.89
CA SER A 180 6.81 6.02 37.90
C SER A 180 6.29 6.20 36.47
N PHE A 181 7.17 6.42 35.51
CA PHE A 181 6.78 6.58 34.11
C PHE A 181 7.89 6.13 33.14
N GLN A 182 7.51 5.40 32.10
CA GLN A 182 8.37 4.98 30.99
C GLN A 182 7.52 4.97 29.72
N ALA A 183 7.86 5.80 28.77
CA ALA A 183 7.21 5.79 27.45
C ALA A 183 8.21 6.17 26.36
N GLY A 184 8.23 5.39 25.30
CA GLY A 184 8.91 5.67 24.07
C GLY A 184 7.96 5.52 22.89
N ARG A 185 8.07 6.41 21.91
CA ARG A 185 7.38 6.33 20.63
C ARG A 185 8.40 6.48 19.52
N TYR A 186 8.16 5.84 18.41
CA TYR A 186 9.03 5.95 17.23
C TYR A 186 8.25 6.08 15.94
N ILE A 187 8.90 6.69 14.95
CA ILE A 187 8.52 6.68 13.54
C ILE A 187 9.77 6.33 12.75
N LYS A 188 9.66 5.34 11.89
CA LYS A 188 10.70 4.89 10.98
C LYS A 188 10.29 5.12 9.53
N ILE A 189 11.20 5.68 8.73
CA ILE A 189 11.02 5.85 7.29
C ILE A 189 12.33 5.44 6.62
N GLY A 190 12.33 4.31 5.94
CA GLY A 190 13.54 3.72 5.40
C GLY A 190 14.57 3.46 6.51
N SER A 191 15.78 3.99 6.37
CA SER A 191 16.84 3.86 7.39
C SER A 191 16.77 4.91 8.51
N LEU A 192 15.85 5.89 8.42
CA LEU A 192 15.77 6.95 9.41
C LEU A 192 14.73 6.63 10.50
N CYS A 193 15.16 6.67 11.76
CA CYS A 193 14.28 6.48 12.91
C CYS A 193 14.27 7.73 13.80
N TYR A 194 13.06 8.30 14.00
CA TYR A 194 12.81 9.30 15.04
C TYR A 194 12.27 8.61 16.29
N VAL A 195 12.78 8.99 17.47
CA VAL A 195 12.24 8.56 18.76
C VAL A 195 11.94 9.75 19.66
N SER A 196 10.88 9.62 20.46
CA SER A 196 10.55 10.49 21.57
C SER A 196 10.42 9.65 22.83
N ILE A 197 11.13 10.04 23.87
CA ILE A 197 11.28 9.29 25.13
C ILE A 197 10.88 10.18 26.29
N ARG A 198 10.09 9.64 27.22
CA ARG A 198 9.95 10.16 28.58
C ARG A 198 10.20 9.06 29.60
N LEU A 199 10.99 9.38 30.61
CA LEU A 199 11.38 8.43 31.63
C LEU A 199 11.46 9.18 32.98
N ILE A 200 10.70 8.67 33.98
CA ILE A 200 10.71 9.19 35.36
C ILE A 200 11.04 8.03 36.29
N THR A 201 12.11 8.21 37.06
CA THR A 201 12.51 7.24 38.08
C THR A 201 11.91 7.54 39.45
N THR A 202 11.84 6.50 40.30
CA THR A 202 11.49 6.62 41.71
C THR A 202 12.60 6.06 42.59
N SER A 203 13.56 5.35 42.01
CA SER A 203 14.75 4.86 42.71
C SER A 203 15.85 4.53 41.71
N THR A 204 17.05 4.91 42.06
CA THR A 204 18.32 4.50 41.41
C THR A 204 19.30 3.88 42.43
N SER A 205 18.80 3.50 43.60
CA SER A 205 19.60 3.05 44.73
C SER A 205 20.52 1.89 44.40
N SER A 206 21.75 1.95 44.96
CA SER A 206 22.80 0.93 44.79
C SER A 206 23.30 0.72 43.34
N ARG A 207 23.05 1.66 42.47
CA ARG A 207 23.60 1.70 41.10
C ARG A 207 24.83 2.61 41.07
N SER A 208 25.74 2.34 40.13
CA SER A 208 26.98 3.09 39.97
C SER A 208 27.43 3.12 38.50
N GLY A 209 28.39 4.04 38.23
CA GLY A 209 29.00 4.17 36.91
C GLY A 209 28.16 4.94 35.91
N ASN A 210 28.46 4.79 34.64
CA ASN A 210 27.89 5.58 33.55
C ASN A 210 26.39 5.35 33.38
N ALA A 211 25.66 6.44 33.14
CA ALA A 211 24.22 6.44 32.89
C ALA A 211 23.93 6.37 31.37
N SER A 212 22.99 5.53 30.99
CA SER A 212 22.52 5.40 29.59
C SER A 212 21.03 5.09 29.57
N ILE A 213 20.37 5.35 28.45
CA ILE A 213 18.99 4.93 28.18
C ILE A 213 19.04 3.82 27.13
N ALA A 214 18.58 2.62 27.49
CA ALA A 214 18.51 1.45 26.63
C ALA A 214 17.08 1.19 26.16
N GLY A 215 16.94 0.28 25.18
CA GLY A 215 15.67 -0.18 24.66
C GLY A 215 15.18 0.61 23.46
N LEU A 216 16.09 1.24 22.70
CA LEU A 216 15.76 1.78 21.38
C LEU A 216 15.11 0.71 20.49
N PRO A 217 14.11 1.07 19.66
CA PRO A 217 13.37 0.10 18.87
C PRO A 217 14.25 -0.60 17.80
N PHE A 218 15.27 0.09 17.34
CA PHE A 218 16.22 -0.42 16.35
C PHE A 218 17.66 -0.14 16.78
N THR A 219 18.58 -0.97 16.32
CA THR A 219 20.02 -0.75 16.51
C THR A 219 20.49 0.37 15.59
N ALA A 220 21.19 1.35 16.12
CA ALA A 220 21.77 2.44 15.33
C ALA A 220 22.84 1.91 14.36
N ASN A 221 22.98 2.56 13.21
CA ASN A 221 23.98 2.27 12.20
C ASN A 221 25.40 2.28 12.82
N ALA A 222 26.23 1.31 12.44
CA ALA A 222 27.58 1.19 12.97
C ALA A 222 28.55 2.28 12.47
N ALA A 223 28.25 2.91 11.35
CA ALA A 223 29.13 3.91 10.72
C ALA A 223 28.86 5.34 11.23
N ASN A 224 27.69 5.60 11.82
CA ASN A 224 27.26 6.94 12.21
C ASN A 224 26.85 6.97 13.69
N SER A 225 27.23 8.06 14.37
CA SER A 225 26.68 8.40 15.69
C SER A 225 25.58 9.45 15.52
N SER A 226 24.53 9.34 16.30
CA SER A 226 23.41 10.28 16.29
C SER A 226 23.20 10.88 17.68
N GLU A 227 22.78 12.13 17.73
CA GLU A 227 22.66 12.93 18.95
C GLU A 227 21.24 12.86 19.50
N ALA A 228 21.14 12.77 20.83
CA ALA A 228 19.90 12.88 21.56
C ALA A 228 19.82 14.22 22.28
N TYR A 229 18.72 14.91 22.09
CA TYR A 229 18.46 16.21 22.73
C TYR A 229 17.54 16.02 23.92
N LEU A 230 18.01 16.49 25.11
CA LEU A 230 17.19 16.58 26.31
C LEU A 230 16.41 17.89 26.26
N GLY A 231 15.11 17.83 25.99
CA GLY A 231 14.22 18.99 25.96
C GLY A 231 13.71 19.40 27.33
N HIS A 232 13.69 18.46 28.28
CA HIS A 232 13.36 18.68 29.69
C HIS A 232 14.14 17.69 30.55
N GLY A 233 14.69 18.20 31.67
CA GLY A 233 15.34 17.38 32.69
C GLY A 233 15.04 17.92 34.06
N GLY A 234 14.77 17.03 34.99
CA GLY A 234 14.56 17.33 36.41
C GLY A 234 15.15 16.23 37.27
N GLY A 235 15.41 16.54 38.57
CA GLY A 235 15.99 15.55 39.47
C GLY A 235 17.41 15.13 39.09
N PHE A 236 18.23 16.07 38.62
CA PHE A 236 19.65 15.84 38.31
C PHE A 236 20.53 16.63 39.29
N THR A 237 21.58 15.98 39.81
CA THR A 237 22.62 16.61 40.60
C THR A 237 23.80 16.95 39.70
N ILE A 238 23.63 17.93 38.84
CA ILE A 238 24.62 18.43 37.89
C ILE A 238 25.02 19.86 38.26
N THR A 239 26.16 20.33 37.74
CA THR A 239 26.60 21.73 37.97
C THR A 239 25.61 22.70 37.34
N ALA A 240 25.21 23.74 38.12
CA ALA A 240 24.28 24.75 37.61
C ALA A 240 24.82 25.42 36.33
N GLY A 241 23.96 25.56 35.34
CA GLY A 241 24.32 26.13 34.03
C GLY A 241 24.88 25.12 33.02
N THR A 242 25.02 23.85 33.40
CA THR A 242 25.38 22.77 32.46
C THR A 242 24.14 22.15 31.81
N ASN A 243 24.34 21.44 30.74
CA ASN A 243 23.30 20.77 29.97
C ASN A 243 23.57 19.28 29.86
N VAL A 244 22.51 18.48 29.80
CA VAL A 244 22.57 17.05 29.53
C VAL A 244 22.22 16.79 28.04
N SER A 245 23.03 16.01 27.41
CA SER A 245 22.80 15.51 26.05
C SER A 245 23.00 13.99 26.01
N GLY A 246 22.77 13.39 24.87
CA GLY A 246 23.08 11.98 24.67
C GLY A 246 23.52 11.70 23.24
N HIS A 247 24.13 10.57 23.04
CA HIS A 247 24.32 10.04 21.71
C HIS A 247 24.18 8.52 21.70
N THR A 248 23.78 7.98 20.57
CA THR A 248 23.92 6.56 20.29
C THR A 248 25.18 6.36 19.45
N GLY A 249 25.93 5.31 19.72
CA GLY A 249 27.15 4.97 18.99
C GLY A 249 27.03 3.63 18.28
N ASN A 250 27.80 3.49 17.25
CA ASN A 250 28.28 2.30 16.54
C ASN A 250 27.55 0.98 16.82
N GLY A 251 26.42 0.75 16.18
CA GLY A 251 25.70 -0.51 16.30
C GLY A 251 25.04 -0.74 17.67
N SER A 252 24.67 0.32 18.38
CA SER A 252 24.06 0.24 19.71
C SER A 252 22.56 0.58 19.67
N ALA A 253 21.78 -0.08 20.53
CA ALA A 253 20.38 0.30 20.83
C ALA A 253 20.28 1.08 22.15
N THR A 254 21.33 1.85 22.48
CA THR A 254 21.48 2.56 23.76
C THR A 254 21.95 3.99 23.54
N ILE A 255 21.36 4.93 24.27
CA ILE A 255 21.77 6.35 24.31
C ILE A 255 22.67 6.54 25.51
N THR A 256 23.95 6.85 25.33
CA THR A 256 24.85 7.29 26.41
C THR A 256 24.56 8.74 26.74
N LEU A 257 24.41 9.05 28.04
CA LEU A 257 24.15 10.40 28.52
C LEU A 257 25.44 11.14 28.85
N TYR A 258 25.46 12.45 28.61
CA TYR A 258 26.60 13.32 28.81
C TYR A 258 26.21 14.61 29.52
N ASN A 259 27.09 15.10 30.40
CA ASN A 259 27.05 16.44 30.98
C ASN A 259 28.06 17.35 30.30
N TRP A 260 27.65 18.56 29.94
CA TRP A 260 28.54 19.61 29.41
C TRP A 260 29.17 20.39 30.55
N ASP A 261 30.04 19.74 31.33
CA ASP A 261 30.56 20.23 32.62
C ASP A 261 32.09 20.35 32.66
N VAL A 262 32.79 20.04 31.57
CA VAL A 262 34.23 20.18 31.49
C VAL A 262 34.66 21.26 30.50
N ALA A 263 35.79 21.90 30.76
CA ALA A 263 36.27 23.03 29.97
C ALA A 263 36.52 22.69 28.49
N THR A 264 36.69 21.42 28.16
CA THR A 264 37.01 20.93 26.80
C THR A 264 35.83 20.19 26.14
N GLY A 265 34.65 20.17 26.77
CA GLY A 265 33.47 19.49 26.19
C GLY A 265 32.56 18.86 27.22
N ALA A 266 32.16 17.61 26.99
CA ALA A 266 31.24 16.90 27.86
C ALA A 266 31.91 15.68 28.52
N SER A 267 31.51 15.34 29.73
CA SER A 267 31.82 14.09 30.42
C SER A 267 30.63 13.12 30.34
N ILE A 268 30.88 11.80 30.46
CA ILE A 268 29.80 10.84 30.56
C ILE A 268 29.07 11.01 31.87
N MET A 269 27.77 11.22 31.83
CA MET A 269 26.92 11.34 32.99
C MET A 269 26.99 10.10 33.87
N GLN A 270 27.21 10.28 35.16
CA GLN A 270 27.18 9.19 36.13
C GLN A 270 25.78 8.98 36.69
N ILE A 271 25.44 7.74 37.04
CA ILE A 271 24.13 7.46 37.63
C ILE A 271 23.93 8.20 38.99
N SER A 272 25.01 8.56 39.67
CA SER A 272 24.96 9.39 40.91
C SER A 272 24.48 10.81 40.65
N GLU A 273 24.55 11.28 39.39
CA GLU A 273 24.04 12.57 38.98
C GLU A 273 22.55 12.54 38.59
N TRP A 274 21.98 11.35 38.46
CA TRP A 274 20.56 11.09 38.27
C TRP A 274 19.94 10.73 39.62
N THR A 275 19.09 11.58 40.16
CA THR A 275 18.46 11.34 41.46
C THR A 275 17.32 10.33 41.40
N ASN A 276 16.78 9.91 42.53
CA ASN A 276 15.66 8.97 42.58
C ASN A 276 14.40 9.46 41.84
N ASP A 277 14.18 10.77 41.80
CA ASP A 277 13.06 11.45 41.14
C ASP A 277 13.44 12.06 39.77
N GLY A 278 14.48 11.53 39.14
CA GLY A 278 14.93 12.02 37.86
C GLY A 278 13.86 11.88 36.77
N ASP A 279 13.60 12.97 36.04
CA ASP A 279 12.67 13.05 34.90
C ASP A 279 13.44 13.54 33.67
N ALA A 280 13.36 12.82 32.58
CA ALA A 280 13.99 13.16 31.32
C ALA A 280 13.02 13.04 30.15
N MET A 281 12.97 14.06 29.31
CA MET A 281 12.32 14.04 28.01
C MET A 281 13.36 14.24 26.92
N LEU A 282 13.53 13.23 26.06
CA LEU A 282 14.51 13.24 24.97
C LEU A 282 13.84 13.01 23.63
N ASN A 283 14.42 13.63 22.63
CA ASN A 283 14.14 13.33 21.23
C ASN A 283 15.44 13.02 20.50
N MET A 284 15.40 12.08 19.57
CA MET A 284 16.53 11.71 18.74
C MET A 284 16.07 11.31 17.36
N VAL A 285 16.87 11.64 16.37
CA VAL A 285 16.81 11.07 15.02
C VAL A 285 18.09 10.30 14.82
N TYR A 286 18.00 9.06 14.36
CA TYR A 286 19.17 8.22 14.14
C TYR A 286 19.01 7.33 12.92
N ASP A 287 20.12 6.98 12.32
CA ASP A 287 20.22 6.06 11.19
C ASP A 287 20.31 4.60 11.68
N ILE A 288 19.61 3.67 11.01
CA ILE A 288 19.53 2.27 11.40
C ILE A 288 20.07 1.32 10.32
#